data_6329a19282790b17272d2b30db29800d
#
_entry.id   6329a19282790b17272d2b30db29800d
#
_cell.length_a   1.000
_cell.length_b   1.000
_cell.length_c   1.000
_cell.angle_alpha   90.00
_cell.angle_beta   90.00
_cell.angle_gamma   90.00
#
_symmetry.space_group_name_H-M   'P 1'
#
loop_
_entity.id
_entity.type
_entity.pdbx_description
1 polymer ?
#
loop_
_entity_poly.entity_id
_entity_poly.type
_entity_poly.pdbx_seq_one_letter_code
_entity_poly.pdbx_strand_id
1 'polypeptide(L)' 'IVLGLRRFLLYLVFVMLFALITGLLVNCILS' A
#
# COMPACT_ATOMS: atom_id res chain seq x y z
N ILE A 1 -19.37 9.98 11.10
CA ILE A 1 -18.03 10.53 11.23
C ILE A 1 -16.98 9.53 10.83
N VAL A 2 -17.14 8.32 11.28
CA VAL A 2 -16.14 7.28 11.04
C VAL A 2 -16.39 6.51 9.75
N LEU A 3 -17.54 6.72 9.16
CA LEU A 3 -17.94 5.95 7.98
C LEU A 3 -16.99 6.18 6.80
N GLY A 4 -16.64 7.41 6.56
CA GLY A 4 -15.75 7.72 5.45
C GLY A 4 -14.29 7.41 5.76
N LEU A 5 -13.92 7.55 7.01
CA LEU A 5 -12.54 7.30 7.41
C LEU A 5 -12.15 5.84 7.25
N ARG A 6 -13.09 4.95 7.49
CA ARG A 6 -12.80 3.53 7.37
C ARG A 6 -12.46 3.17 5.93
N ARG A 7 -13.20 3.70 4.99
CA ARG A 7 -12.92 3.47 3.59
C ARG A 7 -11.56 4.02 3.19
N PHE A 8 -11.26 5.21 3.71
CA PHE A 8 -10.00 5.85 3.43
C PHE A 8 -8.83 5.03 3.97
N LEU A 9 -8.99 4.49 5.15
CA LEU A 9 -7.97 3.66 5.76
C LEU A 9 -7.71 2.40 4.94
N LEU A 10 -8.77 1.78 4.47
CA LEU A 10 -8.63 0.59 3.64
C LEU A 10 -7.87 0.90 2.36
N TYR A 11 -8.16 2.02 1.77
CA TYR A 11 -7.47 2.44 0.56
C TYR A 11 -5.99 2.67 0.83
N LEU A 12 -5.70 3.33 1.93
CA LEU A 12 -4.31 3.60 2.30
C LEU A 12 -3.52 2.32 2.50
N VAL A 13 -4.10 1.38 3.23
CA VAL A 13 -3.42 0.11 3.48
C VAL A 13 -3.15 -0.62 2.17
N PHE A 14 -4.10 -0.59 1.28
CA PHE A 14 -3.96 -1.26 -0.01
C PHE A 14 -2.82 -0.66 -0.82
N VAL A 15 -2.79 0.67 -0.90
CA VAL A 15 -1.75 1.36 -1.65
C VAL A 15 -0.38 1.12 -1.03
N MET A 16 -0.32 1.12 0.28
CA MET A 16 0.93 0.88 0.98
C MET A 16 1.47 -0.50 0.72
N LEU A 17 0.60 -1.48 0.77
CA LEU A 17 0.99 -2.86 0.49
C LEU A 17 1.53 -2.99 -0.93
N PHE A 18 0.84 -2.39 -1.87
CA PHE A 18 1.24 -2.44 -3.25
C PHE A 18 2.61 -1.79 -3.45
N ALA A 19 2.82 -0.67 -2.82
CA ALA A 19 4.09 0.04 -2.92
C ALA A 19 5.23 -0.78 -2.32
N LEU A 20 4.96 -1.43 -1.20
CA LEU A 20 5.96 -2.27 -0.55
C LEU A 20 6.37 -3.43 -1.44
N ILE A 21 5.40 -4.12 -2.01
CA ILE A 21 5.66 -5.26 -2.87
C ILE A 21 6.46 -4.82 -4.09
N THR A 22 6.05 -3.71 -4.71
CA THR A 22 6.74 -3.20 -5.88
C THR A 22 8.17 -2.81 -5.54
N GLY A 23 8.36 -2.14 -4.41
CA GLY A 23 9.68 -1.73 -3.99
C GLY A 23 10.61 -2.91 -3.75
N LEU A 24 10.08 -3.93 -3.12
CA LEU A 24 10.86 -5.14 -2.86
C LEU A 24 11.21 -5.86 -4.15
N LEU A 25 10.26 -5.92 -5.07
CA LEU A 25 10.47 -6.56 -6.35
C LEU A 25 11.59 -5.88 -7.13
N VAL A 26 11.50 -4.57 -7.21
CA VAL A 26 12.52 -3.80 -7.93
C VAL A 26 13.87 -3.97 -7.27
N ASN A 27 13.89 -3.95 -5.95
CA ASN A 27 15.13 -4.13 -5.21
C ASN A 27 15.73 -5.51 -5.46
N CYS A 28 14.89 -6.50 -5.55
CA CYS A 28 15.34 -7.87 -5.80
C CYS A 28 15.92 -8.02 -7.21
N ILE A 29 15.30 -7.37 -8.17
CA ILE A 29 15.75 -7.46 -9.55
C ILE A 29 17.01 -6.64 -9.77
N LEU A 30 17.03 -5.43 -9.24
CA LEU A 30 18.17 -4.53 -9.44
C LEU A 30 19.34 -4.88 -8.54
N SER A 31 19.05 -5.45 -7.39
CA SER A 31 20.09 -5.80 -6.43
C SER A 31 20.51 -7.26 -6.60
#